data_648e5d93206d316dcff1244a01661672
#
_entry.id   648e5d93206d316dcff1244a01661672
#
_cell.length_a   1.000
_cell.length_b   1.000
_cell.length_c   1.000
_cell.angle_alpha   90.00
_cell.angle_beta   90.00
_cell.angle_gamma   90.00
#
_symmetry.space_group_name_H-M   'P 1'
#
loop_
_entity.id
_entity.type
_entity.pdbx_description
1 polymer ?
#
loop_
_entity_poly.entity_id
_entity_poly.type
_entity_poly.pdbx_seq_one_letter_code
_entity_poly.pdbx_strand_id
1 'polypeptide(L)'
;MEDLQLCTLYSGSKGNCTYIRAGGDAILIDAGRSLRALTQALDAAGGSMETVRAVFVTHEHADHTSALEMLAKKYDIPIHITEGSAARLLPAARYLPCRAVLHTPLYSVQVGGMTVTSFATPHDSDMSVGYTITLADGCKLAYATDIGHITPEIEENLIGAYAVVLESNHDEDMLMGGPYPAWLKSRIASDRGHLSNAACDAFLPRLYAAGTKHVLLAHLSAENNTPSRALDAACAACPEMHIVAAREGEPTRLL
;
A
#
# COMPACT_ATOMS: atom_id res chain seq x y z
N MET A 1 -3.82 -6.19 21.30
CA MET A 1 -4.23 -6.26 19.86
C MET A 1 -5.76 -6.21 19.67
N GLU A 2 -6.56 -6.00 20.74
CA GLU A 2 -8.03 -6.04 20.61
C GLU A 2 -8.64 -4.95 19.70
N ASP A 3 -7.89 -3.87 19.42
CA ASP A 3 -8.35 -2.75 18.58
C ASP A 3 -7.51 -2.51 17.32
N LEU A 4 -6.67 -3.48 16.91
CA LEU A 4 -5.89 -3.36 15.68
C LEU A 4 -6.75 -3.76 14.47
N GLN A 5 -6.82 -2.88 13.49
CA GLN A 5 -7.45 -3.13 12.21
C GLN A 5 -6.48 -2.76 11.09
N LEU A 6 -6.29 -3.67 10.14
CA LEU A 6 -5.60 -3.43 8.87
C LEU A 6 -6.51 -3.89 7.75
N CYS A 7 -6.89 -2.96 6.88
CA CYS A 7 -7.84 -3.20 5.80
C CYS A 7 -7.46 -2.38 4.56
N THR A 8 -7.28 -3.01 3.40
CA THR A 8 -7.28 -2.28 2.15
C THR A 8 -8.72 -1.92 1.81
N LEU A 9 -9.04 -0.64 1.69
CA LEU A 9 -10.37 -0.15 1.31
C LEU A 9 -10.67 -0.45 -0.16
N TYR A 10 -9.65 -0.39 -0.97
CA TYR A 10 -9.58 -0.81 -2.37
C TYR A 10 -8.12 -0.92 -2.80
N SER A 11 -7.84 -1.78 -3.78
CA SER A 11 -6.48 -2.05 -4.26
C SER A 11 -6.50 -2.43 -5.73
N GLY A 12 -5.50 -1.94 -6.48
CA GLY A 12 -5.30 -2.17 -7.91
C GLY A 12 -5.21 -0.89 -8.73
N SER A 13 -5.01 -1.01 -10.04
CA SER A 13 -4.71 0.10 -10.96
C SER A 13 -5.80 1.19 -11.08
N LYS A 14 -6.98 1.00 -10.48
CA LYS A 14 -8.06 2.00 -10.45
C LYS A 14 -8.13 2.77 -9.13
N GLY A 15 -7.31 2.43 -8.17
CA GLY A 15 -7.19 3.15 -6.92
C GLY A 15 -6.71 2.27 -5.77
N ASN A 16 -5.92 2.87 -4.90
CA ASN A 16 -5.31 2.24 -3.73
C ASN A 16 -5.58 3.09 -2.49
N CYS A 17 -5.98 2.44 -1.41
CA CYS A 17 -6.09 3.04 -0.10
C CYS A 17 -6.11 1.94 0.96
N THR A 18 -5.25 2.05 1.94
CA THR A 18 -5.21 1.14 3.09
C THR A 18 -5.49 1.92 4.37
N TYR A 19 -6.41 1.40 5.17
CA TYR A 19 -6.79 1.90 6.48
C TYR A 19 -6.13 1.06 7.57
N ILE A 20 -5.44 1.72 8.49
CA ILE A 20 -4.82 1.10 9.66
C ILE A 20 -5.32 1.84 10.89
N ARG A 21 -5.93 1.12 11.84
CA ARG A 21 -6.37 1.65 13.12
C ARG A 21 -5.71 0.88 14.26
N ALA A 22 -5.21 1.64 15.24
CA ALA A 22 -4.69 1.09 16.49
C ALA A 22 -5.21 1.95 17.66
N GLY A 23 -5.96 1.35 18.56
CA GLY A 23 -6.67 2.09 19.60
C GLY A 23 -7.70 3.06 19.01
N GLY A 24 -7.71 4.31 19.48
CA GLY A 24 -8.63 5.35 19.02
C GLY A 24 -8.21 6.11 17.76
N ASP A 25 -6.99 5.89 17.25
CA ASP A 25 -6.41 6.63 16.13
C ASP A 25 -6.21 5.75 14.91
N ALA A 26 -6.37 6.36 13.73
CA ALA A 26 -6.19 5.69 12.46
C ALA A 26 -5.35 6.53 11.49
N ILE A 27 -4.75 5.84 10.53
CA ILE A 27 -4.06 6.44 9.39
C ILE A 27 -4.59 5.85 8.08
N LEU A 28 -4.43 6.60 7.00
CA LEU A 28 -4.59 6.11 5.65
C LEU A 28 -3.23 6.04 4.96
N ILE A 29 -2.99 4.97 4.21
CA ILE A 29 -1.91 4.91 3.23
C ILE A 29 -2.57 5.02 1.87
N ASP A 30 -2.25 6.10 1.14
CA ASP A 30 -2.83 6.52 -0.13
C ASP A 30 -4.34 6.88 -0.08
N ALA A 31 -4.82 7.51 -1.15
CA ALA A 31 -6.20 7.94 -1.33
C ALA A 31 -6.54 8.01 -2.84
N GLY A 32 -6.49 6.86 -3.50
CA GLY A 32 -6.42 6.74 -4.95
C GLY A 32 -7.73 6.77 -5.72
N ARG A 33 -8.88 6.92 -5.06
CA ARG A 33 -10.20 7.11 -5.70
C ARG A 33 -10.80 8.48 -5.33
N SER A 34 -12.06 8.73 -5.72
CA SER A 34 -12.74 9.94 -5.25
C SER A 34 -12.95 9.91 -3.71
N LEU A 35 -12.99 11.08 -3.09
CA LEU A 35 -13.27 11.20 -1.64
C LEU A 35 -14.58 10.50 -1.25
N ARG A 36 -15.60 10.54 -2.14
CA ARG A 36 -16.88 9.84 -1.91
C ARG A 36 -16.67 8.31 -1.86
N ALA A 37 -15.90 7.77 -2.79
CA ALA A 37 -15.60 6.32 -2.81
C ALA A 37 -14.77 5.92 -1.57
N LEU A 38 -13.81 6.76 -1.18
CA LEU A 38 -13.00 6.55 0.01
C LEU A 38 -13.87 6.49 1.27
N THR A 39 -14.74 7.49 1.50
CA THR A 39 -15.59 7.52 2.69
C THR A 39 -16.57 6.35 2.72
N GLN A 40 -17.16 5.97 1.58
CA GLN A 40 -18.05 4.81 1.49
C GLN A 40 -17.32 3.49 1.80
N ALA A 41 -16.11 3.29 1.27
CA ALA A 41 -15.33 2.09 1.55
C ALA A 41 -14.85 2.05 3.01
N LEU A 42 -14.48 3.20 3.58
CA LEU A 42 -14.12 3.33 4.99
C LEU A 42 -15.30 2.96 5.91
N ASP A 43 -16.49 3.51 5.65
CA ASP A 43 -17.71 3.18 6.39
C ASP A 43 -18.04 1.68 6.28
N ALA A 44 -17.92 1.09 5.08
CA ALA A 44 -18.12 -0.35 4.85
C ALA A 44 -17.10 -1.23 5.61
N ALA A 45 -15.89 -0.73 5.82
CA ALA A 45 -14.86 -1.38 6.63
C ALA A 45 -15.06 -1.18 8.16
N GLY A 46 -16.08 -0.43 8.58
CA GLY A 46 -16.35 -0.08 9.98
C GLY A 46 -15.42 1.00 10.52
N GLY A 47 -14.76 1.77 9.64
CA GLY A 47 -13.92 2.91 10.00
C GLY A 47 -14.69 4.24 9.94
N SER A 48 -14.05 5.32 10.36
CA SER A 48 -14.59 6.69 10.28
C SER A 48 -13.49 7.69 9.99
N MET A 49 -13.77 8.70 9.17
CA MET A 49 -12.85 9.83 8.96
C MET A 49 -12.56 10.63 10.23
N GLU A 50 -13.43 10.54 11.25
CA GLU A 50 -13.21 11.18 12.55
C GLU A 50 -12.03 10.60 13.32
N THR A 51 -11.69 9.34 13.07
CA THR A 51 -10.54 8.67 13.69
C THR A 51 -9.24 8.84 12.90
N VAL A 52 -9.31 9.26 11.63
CA VAL A 52 -8.14 9.42 10.76
C VAL A 52 -7.34 10.65 11.19
N ARG A 53 -6.09 10.44 11.59
CA ARG A 53 -5.17 11.49 12.08
C ARG A 53 -4.17 11.93 11.04
N ALA A 54 -3.85 11.09 10.05
CA ALA A 54 -2.89 11.40 8.99
C ALA A 54 -3.15 10.56 7.75
N VAL A 55 -2.73 11.08 6.59
CA VAL A 55 -2.62 10.34 5.33
C VAL A 55 -1.14 10.28 4.95
N PHE A 56 -0.67 9.11 4.57
CA PHE A 56 0.68 8.86 4.08
C PHE A 56 0.62 8.48 2.61
N VAL A 57 1.34 9.19 1.77
CA VAL A 57 1.33 8.99 0.31
C VAL A 57 2.57 8.22 -0.10
N THR A 58 2.38 7.09 -0.79
CA THR A 58 3.50 6.29 -1.30
C THR A 58 4.20 6.99 -2.46
N HIS A 59 3.44 7.47 -3.44
CA HIS A 59 3.94 8.19 -4.61
C HIS A 59 2.80 8.97 -5.32
N GLU A 60 3.15 9.72 -6.37
CA GLU A 60 2.28 10.70 -7.03
C GLU A 60 1.28 10.16 -8.04
N HIS A 61 1.28 8.87 -8.39
CA HIS A 61 0.35 8.35 -9.40
C HIS A 61 -1.12 8.56 -9.02
N ALA A 62 -1.97 8.76 -10.03
CA ALA A 62 -3.36 9.16 -9.82
C ALA A 62 -4.19 8.12 -9.04
N ASP A 63 -3.89 6.85 -9.21
CA ASP A 63 -4.51 5.75 -8.49
C ASP A 63 -4.11 5.66 -7.00
N HIS A 64 -3.19 6.52 -6.55
CA HIS A 64 -2.80 6.70 -5.14
C HIS A 64 -3.22 8.05 -4.56
N THR A 65 -3.57 9.04 -5.41
CA THR A 65 -3.66 10.44 -4.97
C THR A 65 -4.98 11.16 -5.33
N SER A 66 -5.88 10.54 -6.10
CA SER A 66 -7.07 11.20 -6.67
C SER A 66 -8.01 11.87 -5.65
N ALA A 67 -8.07 11.41 -4.38
CA ALA A 67 -8.89 12.04 -3.36
C ALA A 67 -8.19 13.15 -2.58
N LEU A 68 -6.84 13.27 -2.65
CA LEU A 68 -6.06 14.13 -1.76
C LEU A 68 -6.52 15.59 -1.78
N GLU A 69 -6.78 16.15 -2.96
CA GLU A 69 -7.23 17.54 -3.11
C GLU A 69 -8.57 17.79 -2.41
N MET A 70 -9.54 16.90 -2.58
CA MET A 70 -10.85 17.02 -1.94
C MET A 70 -10.80 16.66 -0.45
N LEU A 71 -9.90 15.76 -0.04
CA LEU A 71 -9.63 15.45 1.35
C LEU A 71 -9.04 16.66 2.08
N ALA A 72 -8.01 17.29 1.49
CA ALA A 72 -7.39 18.51 2.02
C ALA A 72 -8.37 19.68 2.13
N LYS A 73 -9.34 19.79 1.19
CA LYS A 73 -10.39 20.79 1.23
C LYS A 73 -11.37 20.56 2.38
N LYS A 74 -11.74 19.30 2.64
CA LYS A 74 -12.85 18.96 3.54
C LYS A 74 -12.42 18.70 4.98
N TYR A 75 -11.19 18.17 5.17
CA TYR A 75 -10.70 17.74 6.46
C TYR A 75 -9.41 18.45 6.86
N ASP A 76 -9.25 18.66 8.17
CA ASP A 76 -8.02 19.20 8.76
C ASP A 76 -7.08 18.05 9.16
N ILE A 77 -6.63 17.29 8.14
CA ILE A 77 -5.79 16.10 8.33
C ILE A 77 -4.46 16.35 7.59
N PRO A 78 -3.29 16.19 8.24
CA PRO A 78 -2.00 16.30 7.59
C PRO A 78 -1.83 15.17 6.56
N ILE A 79 -1.23 15.53 5.41
CA ILE A 79 -0.94 14.63 4.30
C ILE A 79 0.58 14.59 4.14
N HIS A 80 1.18 13.50 4.61
CA HIS A 80 2.63 13.26 4.55
C HIS A 80 3.01 12.74 3.17
N ILE A 81 3.92 13.42 2.49
CA ILE A 81 4.30 13.14 1.12
C ILE A 81 5.79 13.45 0.91
N THR A 82 6.48 12.68 0.06
CA THR A 82 7.86 12.98 -0.31
C THR A 82 7.95 14.24 -1.17
N GLU A 83 9.07 14.96 -1.08
CA GLU A 83 9.31 16.19 -1.86
C GLU A 83 9.21 15.95 -3.37
N GLY A 84 9.69 14.80 -3.88
CA GLY A 84 9.60 14.43 -5.28
C GLY A 84 8.15 14.27 -5.74
N SER A 85 7.35 13.47 -5.02
CA SER A 85 5.93 13.30 -5.33
C SER A 85 5.15 14.61 -5.18
N ALA A 86 5.47 15.43 -4.17
CA ALA A 86 4.85 16.73 -3.96
C ALA A 86 5.14 17.70 -5.12
N ALA A 87 6.36 17.69 -5.67
CA ALA A 87 6.73 18.53 -6.81
C ALA A 87 5.87 18.25 -8.06
N ARG A 88 5.30 17.05 -8.18
CA ARG A 88 4.37 16.70 -9.26
C ARG A 88 2.93 17.10 -8.98
N LEU A 89 2.48 16.99 -7.73
CA LEU A 89 1.08 17.18 -7.36
C LEU A 89 0.74 18.64 -7.01
N LEU A 90 1.58 19.33 -6.24
CA LEU A 90 1.26 20.64 -5.69
C LEU A 90 1.07 21.75 -6.74
N PRO A 91 1.78 21.80 -7.87
CA PRO A 91 1.58 22.85 -8.87
C PRO A 91 0.17 22.94 -9.46
N ALA A 92 -0.56 21.80 -9.51
CA ALA A 92 -1.93 21.76 -10.03
C ALA A 92 -3.00 21.79 -8.91
N ALA A 93 -2.58 21.71 -7.63
CA ALA A 93 -3.47 21.60 -6.49
C ALA A 93 -3.79 22.96 -5.88
N ARG A 94 -5.03 23.10 -5.37
CA ARG A 94 -5.50 24.33 -4.70
C ARG A 94 -5.52 24.19 -3.17
N TYR A 95 -5.96 23.06 -2.67
CA TYR A 95 -6.19 22.82 -1.24
C TYR A 95 -5.10 21.92 -0.63
N LEU A 96 -4.56 20.99 -1.41
CA LEU A 96 -3.51 20.07 -0.95
C LEU A 96 -2.29 20.80 -0.33
N PRO A 97 -1.79 21.93 -0.88
CA PRO A 97 -0.67 22.65 -0.27
C PRO A 97 -0.91 23.09 1.19
N CYS A 98 -2.17 23.29 1.59
CA CYS A 98 -2.49 23.69 2.96
C CYS A 98 -2.38 22.55 3.98
N ARG A 99 -2.31 21.30 3.51
CA ARG A 99 -2.27 20.09 4.34
C ARG A 99 -1.03 19.24 4.13
N ALA A 100 -0.29 19.48 3.05
CA ALA A 100 0.91 18.72 2.72
C ALA A 100 2.03 18.98 3.73
N VAL A 101 2.59 17.89 4.24
CA VAL A 101 3.81 17.87 5.06
C VAL A 101 4.88 17.18 4.24
N LEU A 102 5.89 17.94 3.81
CA LEU A 102 6.91 17.48 2.88
C LEU A 102 8.03 16.75 3.62
N HIS A 103 8.50 15.66 3.04
CA HIS A 103 9.56 14.83 3.58
C HIS A 103 10.60 14.43 2.54
N THR A 104 11.81 14.16 3.00
CA THR A 104 12.77 13.33 2.26
C THR A 104 12.24 11.87 2.23
N PRO A 105 12.78 10.98 1.35
CA PRO A 105 12.28 9.59 1.26
C PRO A 105 12.40 8.78 2.56
N LEU A 106 13.32 9.15 3.45
CA LEU A 106 13.51 8.50 4.75
C LEU A 106 13.05 9.45 5.86
N TYR A 107 11.90 9.16 6.44
CA TYR A 107 11.35 9.94 7.54
C TYR A 107 10.55 9.06 8.51
N SER A 108 10.28 9.59 9.69
CA SER A 108 9.45 8.95 10.70
C SER A 108 8.51 9.97 11.34
N VAL A 109 7.24 9.58 11.51
CA VAL A 109 6.19 10.42 12.10
C VAL A 109 5.45 9.64 13.18
N GLN A 110 5.28 10.29 14.33
CA GLN A 110 4.43 9.76 15.40
C GLN A 110 2.98 10.20 15.20
N VAL A 111 2.06 9.23 15.19
CA VAL A 111 0.61 9.47 15.08
C VAL A 111 -0.10 8.67 16.17
N GLY A 112 -0.51 9.33 17.23
CA GLY A 112 -1.07 8.64 18.41
C GLY A 112 -0.12 7.57 18.94
N GLY A 113 -0.61 6.34 19.04
CA GLY A 113 0.18 5.16 19.46
C GLY A 113 0.99 4.49 18.34
N MET A 114 1.03 5.07 17.13
CA MET A 114 1.72 4.52 15.97
C MET A 114 2.95 5.36 15.60
N THR A 115 4.07 4.72 15.29
CA THR A 115 5.23 5.33 14.62
C THR A 115 5.27 4.85 13.19
N VAL A 116 5.06 5.76 12.23
CA VAL A 116 5.10 5.47 10.79
C VAL A 116 6.47 5.89 10.25
N THR A 117 7.21 4.93 9.70
CA THR A 117 8.55 5.16 9.13
C THR A 117 8.55 4.75 7.67
N SER A 118 9.03 5.62 6.80
CA SER A 118 9.15 5.35 5.36
C SER A 118 10.49 4.72 5.00
N PHE A 119 10.50 3.97 3.92
CA PHE A 119 11.69 3.43 3.25
C PHE A 119 11.53 3.54 1.73
N ALA A 120 12.63 3.68 0.99
CA ALA A 120 12.58 3.85 -0.46
C ALA A 120 12.14 2.57 -1.18
N THR A 121 11.38 2.73 -2.27
CA THR A 121 10.92 1.64 -3.13
C THR A 121 11.33 1.87 -4.60
N PRO A 122 11.69 0.81 -5.35
CA PRO A 122 12.04 0.91 -6.76
C PRO A 122 10.78 0.96 -7.63
N HIS A 123 10.34 2.15 -7.97
CA HIS A 123 9.19 2.36 -8.86
C HIS A 123 9.48 3.46 -9.89
N ASP A 124 8.64 3.59 -10.93
CA ASP A 124 8.74 4.63 -11.96
C ASP A 124 8.10 5.96 -11.52
N SER A 125 8.45 6.39 -10.33
CA SER A 125 8.03 7.59 -9.63
C SER A 125 9.25 8.38 -9.16
N ASP A 126 9.08 9.66 -8.81
CA ASP A 126 10.21 10.54 -8.47
C ASP A 126 10.82 10.27 -7.09
N MET A 127 10.05 9.81 -6.10
CA MET A 127 10.52 9.43 -4.76
C MET A 127 9.48 8.50 -4.11
N SER A 128 9.32 7.28 -4.62
CA SER A 128 8.36 6.33 -4.09
C SER A 128 8.86 5.70 -2.79
N VAL A 129 7.92 5.44 -1.87
CA VAL A 129 8.21 4.90 -0.54
C VAL A 129 7.19 3.83 -0.13
N GLY A 130 7.68 2.85 0.63
CA GLY A 130 6.85 1.99 1.48
C GLY A 130 6.87 2.46 2.93
N TYR A 131 6.13 1.76 3.80
CA TYR A 131 5.97 2.15 5.20
C TYR A 131 6.09 0.97 6.14
N THR A 132 6.75 1.19 7.27
CA THR A 132 6.59 0.38 8.48
C THR A 132 5.78 1.16 9.50
N ILE A 133 4.89 0.48 10.21
CA ILE A 133 4.07 1.05 11.27
C ILE A 133 4.35 0.26 12.54
N THR A 134 5.01 0.89 13.51
CA THR A 134 5.31 0.30 14.81
C THR A 134 4.29 0.80 15.82
N LEU A 135 3.58 -0.13 16.46
CA LEU A 135 2.60 0.16 17.50
C LEU A 135 3.27 0.35 18.86
N ALA A 136 2.56 0.91 19.82
CA ALA A 136 3.08 1.19 21.17
C ALA A 136 3.56 -0.07 21.92
N ASP A 137 3.02 -1.24 21.62
CA ASP A 137 3.42 -2.54 22.16
C ASP A 137 4.62 -3.18 21.44
N GLY A 138 5.18 -2.49 20.42
CA GLY A 138 6.28 -2.96 19.59
C GLY A 138 5.85 -3.83 18.41
N CYS A 139 4.55 -4.11 18.24
CA CYS A 139 4.05 -4.81 17.06
C CYS A 139 4.35 -3.98 15.80
N LYS A 140 4.96 -4.60 14.80
CA LYS A 140 5.35 -3.97 13.53
C LYS A 140 4.41 -4.46 12.42
N LEU A 141 3.86 -3.53 11.66
CA LEU A 141 3.18 -3.76 10.39
C LEU A 141 4.05 -3.20 9.25
N ALA A 142 3.90 -3.72 8.04
CA ALA A 142 4.62 -3.18 6.89
C ALA A 142 3.72 -3.10 5.65
N TYR A 143 4.02 -2.14 4.77
CA TYR A 143 3.30 -1.87 3.54
C TYR A 143 4.29 -1.60 2.40
N ALA A 144 4.22 -2.40 1.34
CA ALA A 144 5.04 -2.23 0.13
C ALA A 144 4.22 -2.64 -1.11
N THR A 145 3.80 -1.66 -1.87
CA THR A 145 3.20 -1.81 -3.21
C THR A 145 3.95 -0.94 -4.20
N ASP A 146 3.72 -1.19 -5.48
CA ASP A 146 4.40 -0.47 -6.55
C ASP A 146 5.92 -0.62 -6.41
N ILE A 147 6.34 -1.87 -6.44
CA ILE A 147 7.74 -2.26 -6.30
C ILE A 147 8.12 -3.18 -7.46
N GLY A 148 9.14 -2.81 -8.22
CA GLY A 148 9.61 -3.63 -9.34
C GLY A 148 10.25 -4.95 -8.88
N HIS A 149 10.88 -4.95 -7.71
CA HIS A 149 11.53 -6.10 -7.10
C HIS A 149 11.78 -5.89 -5.61
N ILE A 150 12.07 -6.97 -4.89
CA ILE A 150 12.47 -6.89 -3.46
C ILE A 150 13.93 -6.47 -3.36
N THR A 151 14.17 -5.23 -2.96
CA THR A 151 15.52 -4.72 -2.66
C THR A 151 15.95 -5.14 -1.25
N PRO A 152 17.27 -5.10 -0.93
CA PRO A 152 17.74 -5.30 0.45
C PRO A 152 17.06 -4.35 1.45
N GLU A 153 16.79 -3.10 1.07
CA GLU A 153 16.11 -2.12 1.91
C GLU A 153 14.64 -2.52 2.18
N ILE A 154 13.90 -2.94 1.14
CA ILE A 154 12.54 -3.46 1.31
C ILE A 154 12.55 -4.67 2.24
N GLU A 155 13.43 -5.65 1.99
CA GLU A 155 13.53 -6.83 2.82
C GLU A 155 13.79 -6.50 4.28
N GLU A 156 14.78 -5.66 4.58
CA GLU A 156 15.11 -5.23 5.95
C GLU A 156 13.91 -4.59 6.66
N ASN A 157 13.13 -3.81 5.93
CA ASN A 157 11.94 -3.14 6.47
C ASN A 157 10.75 -4.09 6.66
N LEU A 158 10.59 -5.11 5.83
CA LEU A 158 9.48 -6.05 5.94
C LEU A 158 9.76 -7.19 6.93
N ILE A 159 11.00 -7.64 7.06
CA ILE A 159 11.40 -8.70 7.99
C ILE A 159 11.03 -8.33 9.43
N GLY A 160 10.45 -9.29 10.16
CA GLY A 160 9.99 -9.11 11.54
C GLY A 160 8.66 -8.35 11.69
N ALA A 161 7.99 -7.99 10.59
CA ALA A 161 6.63 -7.46 10.67
C ALA A 161 5.63 -8.58 10.99
N TYR A 162 4.70 -8.31 11.90
CA TYR A 162 3.60 -9.22 12.27
C TYR A 162 2.64 -9.43 11.10
N ALA A 163 2.31 -8.35 10.40
CA ALA A 163 1.46 -8.36 9.22
C ALA A 163 2.04 -7.47 8.11
N VAL A 164 1.91 -7.92 6.86
CA VAL A 164 2.46 -7.24 5.69
C VAL A 164 1.39 -7.06 4.62
N VAL A 165 1.27 -5.87 4.08
CA VAL A 165 0.60 -5.62 2.79
C VAL A 165 1.70 -5.62 1.73
N LEU A 166 1.67 -6.58 0.83
CA LEU A 166 2.71 -6.80 -0.18
C LEU A 166 2.11 -6.84 -1.58
N GLU A 167 2.80 -6.23 -2.53
CA GLU A 167 2.40 -6.32 -3.94
C GLU A 167 2.44 -7.76 -4.46
N SER A 168 1.41 -8.15 -5.23
CA SER A 168 1.36 -9.35 -6.06
C SER A 168 0.61 -8.98 -7.33
N ASN A 169 1.30 -8.23 -8.21
CA ASN A 169 0.63 -7.50 -9.28
C ASN A 169 0.18 -8.40 -10.42
N HIS A 170 1.05 -9.23 -10.97
CA HIS A 170 0.76 -9.97 -12.19
C HIS A 170 1.28 -11.41 -12.16
N ASP A 171 0.56 -12.26 -12.84
CA ASP A 171 1.04 -13.56 -13.29
C ASP A 171 1.85 -13.37 -14.56
N GLU A 172 3.04 -13.93 -14.63
CA GLU A 172 3.99 -13.72 -15.73
C GLU A 172 3.45 -14.26 -17.07
N ASP A 173 2.77 -15.42 -17.07
CA ASP A 173 2.18 -16.00 -18.27
C ASP A 173 0.99 -15.17 -18.76
N MET A 174 0.14 -14.67 -17.85
CA MET A 174 -0.97 -13.78 -18.23
C MET A 174 -0.44 -12.46 -18.80
N LEU A 175 0.59 -11.87 -18.19
CA LEU A 175 1.21 -10.65 -18.69
C LEU A 175 1.80 -10.86 -20.07
N MET A 176 2.60 -11.89 -20.26
CA MET A 176 3.29 -12.15 -21.54
C MET A 176 2.30 -12.60 -22.65
N GLY A 177 1.30 -13.39 -22.32
CA GLY A 177 0.25 -13.84 -23.25
C GLY A 177 -0.89 -12.83 -23.45
N GLY A 178 -1.04 -11.83 -22.59
CA GLY A 178 -2.14 -10.87 -22.55
C GLY A 178 -2.14 -9.84 -23.69
N PRO A 179 -3.17 -8.97 -23.76
CA PRO A 179 -3.39 -8.06 -24.87
C PRO A 179 -2.50 -6.80 -24.84
N TYR A 180 -1.74 -6.56 -23.77
CA TYR A 180 -0.93 -5.36 -23.65
C TYR A 180 0.17 -5.28 -24.72
N PRO A 181 0.50 -4.07 -25.22
CA PRO A 181 1.60 -3.91 -26.17
C PRO A 181 2.95 -4.23 -25.49
N ALA A 182 3.93 -4.64 -26.29
CA ALA A 182 5.22 -5.12 -25.80
C ALA A 182 5.95 -4.11 -24.87
N TRP A 183 5.88 -2.81 -25.18
CA TRP A 183 6.48 -1.77 -24.36
C TRP A 183 5.87 -1.70 -22.94
N LEU A 184 4.54 -1.91 -22.81
CA LEU A 184 3.86 -1.90 -21.52
C LEU A 184 4.19 -3.16 -20.72
N LYS A 185 4.24 -4.34 -21.38
CA LYS A 185 4.68 -5.59 -20.73
C LYS A 185 6.09 -5.45 -20.19
N SER A 186 7.01 -4.89 -20.99
CA SER A 186 8.40 -4.66 -20.56
C SER A 186 8.49 -3.66 -19.40
N ARG A 187 7.65 -2.61 -19.39
CA ARG A 187 7.58 -1.65 -18.27
C ARG A 187 7.10 -2.33 -16.99
N ILE A 188 5.99 -3.10 -17.07
CA ILE A 188 5.41 -3.80 -15.91
C ILE A 188 6.42 -4.80 -15.32
N ALA A 189 7.09 -5.57 -16.16
CA ALA A 189 8.06 -6.60 -15.74
C ALA A 189 9.47 -6.05 -15.42
N SER A 190 9.68 -4.72 -15.44
CA SER A 190 10.98 -4.13 -15.18
C SER A 190 11.28 -4.00 -13.68
N ASP A 191 12.54 -3.79 -13.32
CA ASP A 191 13.00 -3.55 -11.94
C ASP A 191 12.37 -2.30 -11.28
N ARG A 192 11.70 -1.46 -12.06
CA ARG A 192 10.93 -0.29 -11.60
C ARG A 192 9.45 -0.39 -11.95
N GLY A 193 9.00 -1.55 -12.38
CA GLY A 193 7.60 -1.85 -12.67
C GLY A 193 6.85 -2.34 -11.45
N HIS A 194 6.38 -3.60 -11.52
CA HIS A 194 5.55 -4.21 -10.49
C HIS A 194 6.01 -5.62 -10.15
N LEU A 195 5.86 -6.02 -8.89
CA LEU A 195 6.24 -7.33 -8.38
C LEU A 195 5.32 -8.42 -8.97
N SER A 196 5.91 -9.43 -9.60
CA SER A 196 5.16 -10.60 -10.08
C SER A 196 4.68 -11.49 -8.91
N ASN A 197 3.66 -12.32 -9.17
CA ASN A 197 3.23 -13.33 -8.21
C ASN A 197 4.40 -14.24 -7.82
N ALA A 198 5.19 -14.69 -8.79
CA ALA A 198 6.33 -15.57 -8.54
C ALA A 198 7.39 -14.93 -7.62
N ALA A 199 7.70 -13.64 -7.81
CA ALA A 199 8.64 -12.92 -6.96
C ALA A 199 8.08 -12.69 -5.55
N CYS A 200 6.77 -12.39 -5.43
CA CYS A 200 6.08 -12.31 -4.16
C CYS A 200 6.14 -13.64 -3.42
N ASP A 201 5.74 -14.73 -4.06
CA ASP A 201 5.70 -16.09 -3.49
C ASP A 201 7.06 -16.57 -3.01
N ALA A 202 8.13 -16.27 -3.75
CA ALA A 202 9.50 -16.58 -3.37
C ALA A 202 9.95 -15.86 -2.09
N PHE A 203 9.34 -14.72 -1.76
CA PHE A 203 9.66 -13.93 -0.56
C PHE A 203 8.86 -14.35 0.68
N LEU A 204 7.65 -14.90 0.53
CA LEU A 204 6.77 -15.27 1.66
C LEU A 204 7.43 -16.20 2.68
N PRO A 205 8.17 -17.29 2.31
CA PRO A 205 8.83 -18.15 3.30
C PRO A 205 9.85 -17.42 4.17
N ARG A 206 10.52 -16.40 3.62
CA ARG A 206 11.48 -15.56 4.37
C ARG A 206 10.76 -14.68 5.39
N LEU A 207 9.64 -14.07 5.02
CA LEU A 207 8.79 -13.34 5.93
C LEU A 207 8.26 -14.24 7.06
N TYR A 208 7.79 -15.43 6.72
CA TYR A 208 7.28 -16.39 7.71
C TYR A 208 8.37 -16.83 8.70
N ALA A 209 9.56 -17.18 8.20
CA ALA A 209 10.70 -17.55 9.04
C ALA A 209 11.13 -16.42 9.99
N ALA A 210 10.90 -15.16 9.62
CA ALA A 210 11.16 -13.97 10.45
C ALA A 210 10.01 -13.58 11.39
N GLY A 211 8.92 -14.36 11.41
CA GLY A 211 7.81 -14.19 12.36
C GLY A 211 6.53 -13.56 11.81
N THR A 212 6.47 -13.20 10.52
CA THR A 212 5.23 -12.70 9.90
C THR A 212 4.14 -13.75 9.95
N LYS A 213 2.93 -13.37 10.36
CA LYS A 213 1.78 -14.25 10.48
C LYS A 213 0.70 -14.00 9.43
N HIS A 214 0.60 -12.77 8.96
CA HIS A 214 -0.48 -12.32 8.10
C HIS A 214 0.08 -11.58 6.89
N VAL A 215 -0.39 -11.92 5.68
CA VAL A 215 -0.06 -11.20 4.46
C VAL A 215 -1.34 -10.86 3.69
N LEU A 216 -1.44 -9.61 3.24
CA LEU A 216 -2.45 -9.17 2.29
C LEU A 216 -1.74 -8.91 0.96
N LEU A 217 -2.06 -9.74 -0.05
CA LEU A 217 -1.61 -9.53 -1.41
C LEU A 217 -2.38 -8.37 -2.02
N ALA A 218 -1.67 -7.33 -2.41
CA ALA A 218 -2.25 -6.06 -2.86
C ALA A 218 -1.83 -5.70 -4.28
N HIS A 219 -2.45 -4.66 -4.82
CA HIS A 219 -2.13 -4.09 -6.13
C HIS A 219 -2.19 -5.08 -7.29
N LEU A 220 -3.19 -5.99 -7.26
CA LEU A 220 -3.39 -6.98 -8.31
C LEU A 220 -3.83 -6.29 -9.61
N SER A 221 -3.21 -6.66 -10.73
CA SER A 221 -3.63 -6.24 -12.07
C SER A 221 -4.97 -6.85 -12.45
N ALA A 222 -5.92 -6.02 -12.88
CA ALA A 222 -7.22 -6.50 -13.34
C ALA A 222 -7.14 -7.32 -14.64
N GLU A 223 -6.11 -7.08 -15.48
CA GLU A 223 -5.94 -7.74 -16.77
C GLU A 223 -4.98 -8.94 -16.74
N ASN A 224 -3.97 -8.88 -15.85
CA ASN A 224 -2.87 -9.84 -15.85
C ASN A 224 -2.79 -10.64 -14.55
N ASN A 225 -3.88 -10.67 -13.77
CA ASN A 225 -3.96 -11.44 -12.53
C ASN A 225 -5.41 -11.78 -12.19
N THR A 226 -5.59 -12.68 -11.23
CA THR A 226 -6.87 -12.87 -10.54
C THR A 226 -6.59 -13.08 -9.05
N PRO A 227 -7.49 -12.66 -8.14
CA PRO A 227 -7.32 -12.90 -6.70
C PRO A 227 -7.11 -14.39 -6.36
N SER A 228 -7.80 -15.31 -7.04
CA SER A 228 -7.63 -16.74 -6.82
C SER A 228 -6.23 -17.21 -7.25
N ARG A 229 -5.74 -16.79 -8.42
CA ARG A 229 -4.43 -17.19 -8.92
C ARG A 229 -3.30 -16.73 -8.00
N ALA A 230 -3.32 -15.45 -7.57
CA ALA A 230 -2.36 -14.93 -6.62
C ALA A 230 -2.43 -15.66 -5.27
N LEU A 231 -3.65 -15.89 -4.75
CA LEU A 231 -3.86 -16.54 -3.47
C LEU A 231 -3.44 -18.01 -3.46
N ASP A 232 -3.81 -18.78 -4.51
CA ASP A 232 -3.51 -20.21 -4.61
C ASP A 232 -1.99 -20.44 -4.67
N ALA A 233 -1.26 -19.62 -5.43
CA ALA A 233 0.20 -19.69 -5.55
C ALA A 233 0.88 -19.31 -4.23
N ALA A 234 0.47 -18.21 -3.60
CA ALA A 234 1.01 -17.76 -2.32
C ALA A 234 0.75 -18.77 -1.18
N CYS A 235 -0.46 -19.34 -1.10
CA CYS A 235 -0.78 -20.39 -0.12
C CYS A 235 0.02 -21.69 -0.36
N ALA A 236 0.32 -22.03 -1.62
CA ALA A 236 1.20 -23.16 -1.92
C ALA A 236 2.66 -22.90 -1.52
N ALA A 237 3.15 -21.65 -1.65
CA ALA A 237 4.50 -21.25 -1.27
C ALA A 237 4.68 -21.18 0.26
N CYS A 238 3.63 -20.80 1.02
CA CYS A 238 3.70 -20.66 2.48
C CYS A 238 2.35 -21.04 3.14
N PRO A 239 2.03 -22.34 3.26
CA PRO A 239 0.73 -22.82 3.73
C PRO A 239 0.44 -22.52 5.20
N GLU A 240 1.46 -22.23 6.01
CA GLU A 240 1.30 -21.91 7.45
C GLU A 240 0.94 -20.44 7.72
N MET A 241 1.03 -19.58 6.71
CA MET A 241 0.75 -18.16 6.82
C MET A 241 -0.71 -17.86 6.52
N HIS A 242 -1.32 -16.95 7.27
CA HIS A 242 -2.64 -16.43 6.92
C HIS A 242 -2.51 -15.41 5.78
N ILE A 243 -2.93 -15.80 4.59
CA ILE A 243 -2.81 -14.98 3.38
C ILE A 243 -4.21 -14.66 2.86
N VAL A 244 -4.44 -13.39 2.52
CA VAL A 244 -5.64 -12.93 1.82
C VAL A 244 -5.24 -12.13 0.58
N ALA A 245 -6.05 -12.17 -0.46
CA ALA A 245 -5.84 -11.35 -1.65
C ALA A 245 -6.85 -10.21 -1.69
N ALA A 246 -6.37 -8.99 -1.94
CA ALA A 246 -7.22 -7.82 -2.09
C ALA A 246 -8.16 -7.99 -3.30
N ARG A 247 -9.38 -7.46 -3.16
CA ARG A 247 -10.38 -7.43 -4.24
C ARG A 247 -10.52 -6.03 -4.79
N GLU A 248 -10.68 -5.92 -6.09
CA GLU A 248 -10.90 -4.62 -6.72
C GLU A 248 -12.23 -4.02 -6.24
N GLY A 249 -12.16 -2.79 -5.71
CA GLY A 249 -13.35 -2.02 -5.34
C GLY A 249 -14.06 -2.43 -4.05
N GLU A 250 -13.60 -3.44 -3.34
CA GLU A 250 -14.16 -3.92 -2.08
C GLU A 250 -13.14 -3.85 -0.95
N PRO A 251 -13.56 -3.47 0.29
CA PRO A 251 -12.69 -3.58 1.44
C PRO A 251 -12.26 -5.03 1.70
N THR A 252 -10.96 -5.22 1.89
CA THR A 252 -10.38 -6.53 2.25
C THR A 252 -9.64 -6.38 3.57
N ARG A 253 -10.18 -7.02 4.62
CA ARG A 253 -9.61 -6.99 5.96
C ARG A 253 -8.58 -8.10 6.14
N LEU A 254 -7.42 -7.75 6.73
CA LEU A 254 -6.38 -8.69 7.14
C LEU A 254 -6.40 -8.93 8.66
N LEU A 255 -6.59 -7.84 9.43
CA LEU A 255 -6.66 -7.84 10.90
C LEU A 255 -7.94 -7.16 11.38
#